data_409ed2151eeea5895d4b34e23f6cb43b
#
_entry.id   409ed2151eeea5895d4b34e23f6cb43b
#
_cell.length_a   1.000
_cell.length_b   1.000
_cell.length_c   1.000
_cell.angle_alpha   90.00
_cell.angle_beta   90.00
_cell.angle_gamma   90.00
#
_symmetry.space_group_name_H-M   'P 1'
#
loop_
_entity.id
_entity.type
_entity.pdbx_description
1 polymer ?
#
loop_
_entity_poly.entity_id
_entity_poly.type
_entity_poly.pdbx_seq_one_letter_code
_entity_poly.pdbx_strand_id
1 'polypeptide(L)'
;KENEVIFLEENYEENYKGFDPSSPESLIGLTLMQEEYLDQSILLASYIQNNFTNVLKRKNRGVKQAGFWVLHNTYMPSVLIEAGFITNKKEEKYLTSKKGQKEIAKNIFSAILKYKQSIFNKDFEEIIDNEVYFSIQIAAGKKPVKTEPNNFNGLDNVFRIKEKKLYRY
;
A
#
# COMPACT_ATOMS: atom_id res chain seq x y z
N LYS A 1 23.15 -1.12 -11.32
CA LYS A 1 23.66 -1.71 -10.04
C LYS A 1 22.60 -2.56 -9.36
N GLU A 2 21.38 -2.04 -9.14
CA GLU A 2 20.32 -2.75 -8.43
C GLU A 2 19.87 -4.02 -9.17
N ASN A 3 19.83 -3.97 -10.51
CA ASN A 3 19.48 -5.12 -11.35
C ASN A 3 20.65 -6.13 -11.49
N GLU A 4 21.86 -5.77 -11.11
CA GLU A 4 23.00 -6.69 -11.12
C GLU A 4 22.90 -7.77 -10.00
N VAL A 5 22.01 -7.58 -9.03
CA VAL A 5 21.77 -8.55 -7.95
C VAL A 5 21.31 -9.90 -8.48
N ILE A 6 20.62 -9.95 -9.62
CA ILE A 6 20.17 -11.19 -10.25
C ILE A 6 21.32 -12.14 -10.59
N PHE A 7 22.51 -11.60 -10.91
CA PHE A 7 23.69 -12.43 -11.21
C PHE A 7 24.25 -13.16 -9.99
N LEU A 8 23.76 -12.84 -8.79
CA LEU A 8 24.12 -13.54 -7.55
C LEU A 8 23.19 -14.71 -7.24
N GLU A 9 22.09 -14.86 -7.99
CA GLU A 9 21.15 -15.96 -7.82
C GLU A 9 21.65 -17.23 -8.53
N GLU A 10 21.47 -18.37 -7.87
CA GLU A 10 21.71 -19.68 -8.51
C GLU A 10 20.72 -19.86 -9.67
N ASN A 11 21.24 -20.30 -10.83
CA ASN A 11 20.45 -20.52 -12.07
C ASN A 11 19.79 -19.26 -12.65
N TYR A 12 20.40 -18.08 -12.44
CA TYR A 12 19.85 -16.82 -12.98
C TYR A 12 19.62 -16.89 -14.50
N GLU A 13 20.47 -17.58 -15.27
CA GLU A 13 20.34 -17.72 -16.72
C GLU A 13 19.06 -18.46 -17.15
N GLU A 14 18.59 -19.42 -16.33
CA GLU A 14 17.33 -20.14 -16.58
C GLU A 14 16.12 -19.32 -16.15
N ASN A 15 16.22 -18.69 -14.99
CA ASN A 15 15.14 -17.91 -14.38
C ASN A 15 14.86 -16.61 -15.15
N TYR A 16 15.90 -16.03 -15.75
CA TYR A 16 15.82 -14.71 -16.39
C TYR A 16 16.19 -14.76 -17.89
N LYS A 17 15.82 -15.84 -18.57
CA LYS A 17 16.13 -16.09 -19.97
C LYS A 17 15.59 -14.98 -20.87
N GLY A 18 16.51 -14.33 -21.61
CA GLY A 18 16.17 -13.25 -22.55
C GLY A 18 16.13 -11.85 -21.94
N PHE A 19 16.48 -11.69 -20.66
CA PHE A 19 16.62 -10.37 -20.05
C PHE A 19 18.07 -9.88 -20.10
N ASP A 20 18.25 -8.69 -20.66
CA ASP A 20 19.50 -7.94 -20.60
C ASP A 20 19.32 -6.68 -19.75
N PRO A 21 19.91 -6.64 -18.52
CA PRO A 21 19.76 -5.47 -17.62
C PRO A 21 20.41 -4.20 -18.17
N SER A 22 21.21 -4.28 -19.23
CA SER A 22 21.84 -3.14 -19.91
C SER A 22 21.03 -2.63 -21.09
N SER A 23 20.03 -3.39 -21.57
CA SER A 23 19.17 -3.02 -22.69
C SER A 23 18.06 -2.05 -22.28
N PRO A 24 17.94 -0.89 -22.97
CA PRO A 24 16.81 0.02 -22.74
C PRO A 24 15.45 -0.62 -23.00
N GLU A 25 15.34 -1.53 -23.96
CA GLU A 25 14.12 -2.24 -24.31
C GLU A 25 13.66 -3.14 -23.16
N SER A 26 14.59 -3.85 -22.53
CA SER A 26 14.32 -4.66 -21.34
C SER A 26 13.80 -3.79 -20.18
N LEU A 27 14.37 -2.62 -19.95
CA LEU A 27 13.94 -1.70 -18.91
C LEU A 27 12.54 -1.13 -19.18
N ILE A 28 12.22 -0.80 -20.43
CA ILE A 28 10.87 -0.34 -20.82
C ILE A 28 9.85 -1.44 -20.59
N GLY A 29 10.15 -2.67 -21.02
CA GLY A 29 9.27 -3.83 -20.79
C GLY A 29 8.98 -4.07 -19.32
N LEU A 30 10.02 -3.99 -18.46
CA LEU A 30 9.87 -4.09 -17.01
C LEU A 30 8.97 -3.00 -16.41
N THR A 31 9.17 -1.77 -16.86
CA THR A 31 8.38 -0.65 -16.36
C THR A 31 6.90 -0.84 -16.66
N LEU A 32 6.56 -1.26 -17.88
CA LEU A 32 5.17 -1.53 -18.29
C LEU A 32 4.53 -2.65 -17.46
N MET A 33 5.27 -3.72 -17.17
CA MET A 33 4.75 -4.83 -16.38
C MET A 33 4.56 -4.50 -14.89
N GLN A 34 5.30 -3.53 -14.37
CA GLN A 34 5.14 -3.06 -13.00
C GLN A 34 3.96 -2.08 -12.82
N GLU A 35 3.38 -1.59 -13.91
CA GLU A 35 2.39 -0.50 -13.90
C GLU A 35 1.10 -0.89 -13.17
N GLU A 36 0.66 -2.15 -13.26
CA GLU A 36 -0.56 -2.64 -12.62
C GLU A 36 -0.59 -2.44 -11.08
N TYR A 37 0.56 -2.61 -10.42
CA TYR A 37 0.67 -2.47 -8.95
C TYR A 37 1.47 -1.26 -8.52
N LEU A 38 1.77 -0.34 -9.45
CA LEU A 38 2.70 0.77 -9.21
C LEU A 38 2.18 1.72 -8.13
N ASP A 39 0.94 2.16 -8.22
CA ASP A 39 0.34 3.08 -7.24
C ASP A 39 0.34 2.49 -5.83
N GLN A 40 0.02 1.21 -5.72
CA GLN A 40 0.03 0.49 -4.45
C GLN A 40 1.46 0.31 -3.91
N SER A 41 2.42 0.07 -4.79
CA SER A 41 3.85 -0.01 -4.44
C SER A 41 4.37 1.34 -3.92
N ILE A 42 4.02 2.45 -4.59
CA ILE A 42 4.37 3.81 -4.17
C ILE A 42 3.74 4.12 -2.80
N LEU A 43 2.49 3.73 -2.59
CA LEU A 43 1.81 3.94 -1.31
C LEU A 43 2.54 3.20 -0.16
N LEU A 44 2.87 1.92 -0.36
CA LEU A 44 3.64 1.14 0.62
C LEU A 44 5.01 1.75 0.88
N ALA A 45 5.75 2.12 -0.17
CA ALA A 45 7.05 2.77 -0.08
C ALA A 45 6.95 4.10 0.70
N SER A 46 5.88 4.87 0.49
CA SER A 46 5.64 6.14 1.17
C SER A 46 5.42 5.95 2.68
N TYR A 47 4.68 4.93 3.09
CA TYR A 47 4.53 4.60 4.51
C TYR A 47 5.86 4.22 5.16
N ILE A 48 6.68 3.42 4.48
CA ILE A 48 8.01 3.03 4.97
C ILE A 48 8.92 4.25 5.08
N GLN A 49 8.97 5.09 4.03
CA GLN A 49 9.77 6.31 4.00
C GLN A 49 9.37 7.28 5.11
N ASN A 50 8.06 7.45 5.35
CA ASN A 50 7.55 8.30 6.42
C ASN A 50 7.97 7.79 7.81
N ASN A 51 7.93 6.48 8.05
CA ASN A 51 8.39 5.91 9.31
C ASN A 51 9.90 6.11 9.48
N PHE A 52 10.70 5.91 8.44
CA PHE A 52 12.15 6.13 8.50
C PHE A 52 12.49 7.59 8.79
N THR A 53 11.76 8.52 8.20
CA THR A 53 11.98 9.96 8.41
C THR A 53 11.47 10.43 9.77
N ASN A 54 10.21 10.11 10.11
CA ASN A 54 9.54 10.72 11.24
C ASN A 54 9.81 9.98 12.57
N VAL A 55 9.99 8.65 12.53
CA VAL A 55 10.22 7.83 13.72
C VAL A 55 11.71 7.58 13.93
N LEU A 56 12.41 7.09 12.91
CA LEU A 56 13.85 6.78 13.01
C LEU A 56 14.74 8.01 12.80
N LYS A 57 14.16 9.16 12.45
CA LYS A 57 14.90 10.42 12.20
C LYS A 57 16.00 10.28 11.14
N ARG A 58 15.80 9.39 10.18
CA ARG A 58 16.74 9.20 9.09
C ARG A 58 16.52 10.25 8.00
N LYS A 59 17.57 10.51 7.21
CA LYS A 59 17.48 11.45 6.09
C LYS A 59 16.43 10.98 5.09
N ASN A 60 15.46 11.83 4.76
CA ASN A 60 14.51 11.56 3.70
C ASN A 60 15.21 11.62 2.33
N ARG A 61 15.13 10.53 1.58
CA ARG A 61 15.67 10.43 0.21
C ARG A 61 14.55 10.31 -0.84
N GLY A 62 13.31 10.38 -0.38
CA GLY A 62 12.11 10.21 -1.21
C GLY A 62 11.84 8.75 -1.59
N VAL A 63 10.70 8.56 -2.22
CA VAL A 63 10.34 7.34 -2.95
C VAL A 63 10.77 7.53 -4.39
N LYS A 64 11.40 6.52 -4.97
CA LYS A 64 11.89 6.55 -6.35
C LYS A 64 11.34 5.35 -7.11
N GLN A 65 11.10 5.55 -8.38
CA GLN A 65 10.68 4.51 -9.31
C GLN A 65 11.87 4.13 -10.20
N ALA A 66 12.04 2.84 -10.43
CA ALA A 66 12.97 2.31 -11.38
C ALA A 66 12.52 0.91 -11.84
N GLY A 67 12.94 0.49 -13.01
CA GLY A 67 12.72 -0.85 -13.52
C GLY A 67 13.60 -1.86 -12.76
N PHE A 68 13.14 -2.29 -11.57
CA PHE A 68 13.83 -3.29 -10.77
C PHE A 68 13.40 -4.68 -11.19
N TRP A 69 14.33 -5.45 -11.72
CA TRP A 69 14.06 -6.82 -12.14
C TRP A 69 13.51 -7.70 -11.00
N VAL A 70 14.07 -7.58 -9.81
CA VAL A 70 13.66 -8.35 -8.62
C VAL A 70 12.20 -8.10 -8.20
N LEU A 71 11.57 -7.02 -8.70
CA LEU A 71 10.18 -6.69 -8.42
C LEU A 71 9.24 -7.00 -9.59
N HIS A 72 9.79 -7.35 -10.74
CA HIS A 72 9.06 -7.51 -11.99
C HIS A 72 8.09 -8.70 -12.00
N ASN A 73 8.51 -9.85 -11.52
CA ASN A 73 7.69 -11.08 -11.54
C ASN A 73 6.73 -11.19 -10.35
N THR A 74 6.52 -10.10 -9.62
CA THR A 74 5.62 -10.11 -8.48
C THR A 74 4.25 -9.62 -8.92
N TYR A 75 3.24 -10.48 -8.84
CA TYR A 75 1.84 -10.10 -9.08
C TYR A 75 1.23 -9.47 -7.83
N MET A 76 1.94 -8.52 -7.26
CA MET A 76 1.55 -7.81 -6.04
C MET A 76 2.34 -6.50 -5.89
N PRO A 77 1.89 -5.57 -5.04
CA PRO A 77 2.66 -4.40 -4.66
C PRO A 77 4.03 -4.77 -4.08
N SER A 78 5.09 -4.23 -4.65
CA SER A 78 6.46 -4.63 -4.34
C SER A 78 7.38 -3.42 -4.20
N VAL A 79 8.29 -3.47 -3.24
CA VAL A 79 9.20 -2.37 -2.93
C VAL A 79 10.61 -2.89 -2.61
N LEU A 80 11.61 -2.14 -3.07
CA LEU A 80 13.00 -2.32 -2.66
C LEU A 80 13.33 -1.31 -1.55
N ILE A 81 13.77 -1.81 -0.40
CA ILE A 81 14.06 -0.98 0.76
C ILE A 81 15.57 -0.83 0.92
N GLU A 82 16.09 0.37 0.66
CA GLU A 82 17.47 0.71 0.93
C GLU A 82 17.59 1.22 2.39
N ALA A 83 18.02 0.36 3.29
CA ALA A 83 18.10 0.67 4.72
C ALA A 83 19.18 1.71 5.07
N GLY A 84 20.19 1.92 4.22
CA GLY A 84 21.25 2.90 4.37
C GLY A 84 22.55 2.49 3.70
N PHE A 85 23.61 3.27 3.91
CA PHE A 85 24.92 3.07 3.28
C PHE A 85 25.91 2.44 4.25
N ILE A 86 26.29 1.19 3.99
CA ILE A 86 27.28 0.45 4.81
C ILE A 86 28.68 1.08 4.75
N THR A 87 28.99 1.82 3.68
CA THR A 87 30.25 2.56 3.53
C THR A 87 30.35 3.80 4.43
N ASN A 88 29.22 4.26 4.99
CA ASN A 88 29.23 5.32 5.98
C ASN A 88 29.35 4.75 7.39
N LYS A 89 30.45 5.00 8.08
CA LYS A 89 30.78 4.43 9.40
C LYS A 89 29.67 4.63 10.46
N LYS A 90 28.93 5.73 10.43
CA LYS A 90 27.82 5.97 11.37
C LYS A 90 26.62 5.10 11.03
N GLU A 91 26.28 4.97 9.76
CA GLU A 91 25.19 4.12 9.28
C GLU A 91 25.56 2.63 9.46
N GLU A 92 26.79 2.24 9.11
CA GLU A 92 27.32 0.89 9.34
C GLU A 92 27.10 0.46 10.79
N LYS A 93 27.57 1.26 11.75
CA LYS A 93 27.42 0.97 13.17
C LYS A 93 25.96 0.78 13.58
N TYR A 94 25.05 1.55 13.01
CA TYR A 94 23.61 1.42 13.28
C TYR A 94 23.03 0.17 12.62
N LEU A 95 23.32 -0.06 11.33
CA LEU A 95 22.80 -1.17 10.55
C LEU A 95 23.28 -2.53 11.04
N THR A 96 24.51 -2.61 11.57
CA THR A 96 25.10 -3.84 12.14
C THR A 96 24.69 -4.08 13.60
N SER A 97 24.11 -3.08 14.27
CA SER A 97 23.67 -3.24 15.66
C SER A 97 22.33 -3.98 15.76
N LYS A 98 22.20 -4.87 16.76
CA LYS A 98 20.91 -5.54 17.05
C LYS A 98 19.77 -4.54 17.30
N LYS A 99 20.07 -3.39 17.90
CA LYS A 99 19.11 -2.32 18.14
C LYS A 99 18.63 -1.71 16.83
N GLY A 100 19.56 -1.30 15.95
CA GLY A 100 19.23 -0.69 14.66
C GLY A 100 18.42 -1.62 13.76
N GLN A 101 18.81 -2.90 13.69
CA GLN A 101 18.09 -3.92 12.94
C GLN A 101 16.65 -4.09 13.45
N LYS A 102 16.46 -4.18 14.78
CA LYS A 102 15.13 -4.29 15.39
C LYS A 102 14.28 -3.05 15.14
N GLU A 103 14.86 -1.86 15.24
CA GLU A 103 14.17 -0.60 14.99
C GLU A 103 13.71 -0.50 13.51
N ILE A 104 14.58 -0.83 12.56
CA ILE A 104 14.25 -0.86 11.13
C ILE A 104 13.12 -1.85 10.86
N ALA A 105 13.28 -3.11 11.31
CA ALA A 105 12.28 -4.15 11.10
C ALA A 105 10.90 -3.76 11.68
N LYS A 106 10.88 -3.22 12.91
CA LYS A 106 9.63 -2.75 13.53
C LYS A 106 8.95 -1.64 12.74
N ASN A 107 9.73 -0.71 12.17
CA ASN A 107 9.17 0.40 11.39
C ASN A 107 8.68 -0.04 10.02
N ILE A 108 9.35 -0.99 9.37
CA ILE A 108 8.86 -1.64 8.14
C ILE A 108 7.54 -2.37 8.43
N PHE A 109 7.50 -3.20 9.47
CA PHE A 109 6.30 -3.94 9.86
C PHE A 109 5.12 -3.00 10.16
N SER A 110 5.35 -1.93 10.90
CA SER A 110 4.31 -0.91 11.17
C SER A 110 3.80 -0.24 9.89
N ALA A 111 4.66 0.00 8.90
CA ALA A 111 4.26 0.55 7.61
C ALA A 111 3.41 -0.44 6.80
N ILE A 112 3.77 -1.72 6.80
CA ILE A 112 2.99 -2.79 6.16
C ILE A 112 1.59 -2.90 6.80
N LEU A 113 1.49 -2.81 8.12
CA LEU A 113 0.19 -2.84 8.79
C LEU A 113 -0.69 -1.65 8.39
N LYS A 114 -0.11 -0.45 8.32
CA LYS A 114 -0.83 0.74 7.85
C LYS A 114 -1.29 0.60 6.40
N TYR A 115 -0.42 0.09 5.55
CA TYR A 115 -0.74 -0.19 4.16
C TYR A 115 -1.89 -1.18 4.04
N LYS A 116 -1.81 -2.31 4.77
CA LYS A 116 -2.89 -3.30 4.82
C LYS A 116 -4.22 -2.66 5.24
N GLN A 117 -4.22 -1.84 6.30
CA GLN A 117 -5.41 -1.15 6.75
C GLN A 117 -5.98 -0.18 5.71
N SER A 118 -5.11 0.56 5.00
CA SER A 118 -5.56 1.52 3.98
C SER A 118 -6.21 0.83 2.78
N ILE A 119 -5.71 -0.33 2.37
CA ILE A 119 -6.33 -1.12 1.30
C ILE A 119 -7.66 -1.71 1.79
N PHE A 120 -7.67 -2.33 2.97
CA PHE A 120 -8.87 -2.96 3.50
C PHE A 120 -10.01 -1.94 3.68
N ASN A 121 -9.69 -0.74 4.16
CA ASN A 121 -10.68 0.32 4.28
C ASN A 121 -11.12 0.87 2.91
N LYS A 122 -10.20 0.96 1.96
CA LYS A 122 -10.52 1.40 0.60
C LYS A 122 -11.40 0.40 -0.15
N ASP A 123 -11.09 -0.89 -0.01
CA ASP A 123 -11.93 -1.96 -0.56
C ASP A 123 -13.33 -1.94 0.05
N PHE A 124 -13.44 -1.60 1.34
CA PHE A 124 -14.75 -1.46 2.02
C PHE A 124 -15.51 -0.22 1.55
N GLU A 125 -14.83 0.90 1.33
CA GLU A 125 -15.43 2.12 0.78
C GLU A 125 -15.81 1.94 -0.71
N GLU A 126 -14.99 1.27 -1.50
CA GLU A 126 -15.25 0.98 -2.90
C GLU A 126 -16.38 -0.06 -3.09
N ILE A 127 -16.47 -1.05 -2.20
CA ILE A 127 -17.60 -2.00 -2.16
C ILE A 127 -18.89 -1.28 -1.79
N ILE A 128 -18.85 -0.34 -0.85
CA ILE A 128 -20.01 0.47 -0.47
C ILE A 128 -20.45 1.39 -1.63
N ASP A 129 -19.51 1.94 -2.40
CA ASP A 129 -19.82 2.86 -3.51
C ASP A 129 -20.27 2.13 -4.79
N ASN A 130 -19.89 0.88 -5.00
CA ASN A 130 -20.18 0.11 -6.22
C ASN A 130 -21.26 -0.98 -6.06
N GLU A 131 -21.68 -1.31 -4.86
CA GLU A 131 -22.82 -2.21 -4.68
C GLU A 131 -24.14 -1.48 -4.96
N VAL A 132 -24.90 -2.01 -5.92
CA VAL A 132 -26.27 -1.56 -6.16
C VAL A 132 -27.15 -2.13 -5.03
N TYR A 133 -27.48 -1.26 -4.07
CA TYR A 133 -28.39 -1.63 -2.99
C TYR A 133 -29.83 -1.38 -3.42
N PHE A 134 -30.66 -2.40 -3.25
CA PHE A 134 -32.10 -2.20 -3.28
C PHE A 134 -32.57 -1.84 -1.88
N SER A 135 -33.12 -0.66 -1.70
CA SER A 135 -33.66 -0.20 -0.44
C SER A 135 -35.16 0.10 -0.57
N ILE A 136 -35.92 -0.21 0.46
CA ILE A 136 -37.34 0.12 0.54
C ILE A 136 -37.49 1.34 1.44
N GLN A 137 -38.01 2.42 0.89
CA GLN A 137 -38.33 3.58 1.71
C GLN A 137 -39.57 3.30 2.55
N ILE A 138 -39.42 3.26 3.87
CA ILE A 138 -40.51 2.97 4.85
C ILE A 138 -41.10 4.22 5.48
N ALA A 139 -40.36 5.33 5.50
CA ALA A 139 -40.81 6.61 6.03
C ALA A 139 -40.09 7.79 5.41
N ALA A 140 -40.72 8.96 5.48
CA ALA A 140 -40.06 10.25 5.15
C ALA A 140 -40.60 11.34 6.08
N GLY A 141 -39.74 12.29 6.46
CA GLY A 141 -40.14 13.38 7.34
C GLY A 141 -39.20 14.58 7.26
N LYS A 142 -39.68 15.72 7.72
CA LYS A 142 -38.88 16.98 7.78
C LYS A 142 -37.95 17.02 8.98
N LYS A 143 -38.23 16.24 10.03
CA LYS A 143 -37.42 16.15 11.25
C LYS A 143 -36.73 14.79 11.29
N PRO A 144 -35.47 14.73 11.76
CA PRO A 144 -34.79 13.46 11.90
C PRO A 144 -35.37 12.63 13.03
N VAL A 145 -35.60 11.34 12.76
CA VAL A 145 -35.97 10.32 13.75
C VAL A 145 -34.77 9.41 13.96
N LYS A 146 -34.55 8.92 15.16
CA LYS A 146 -33.50 7.92 15.42
C LYS A 146 -33.87 6.59 14.76
N THR A 147 -32.87 5.92 14.17
CA THR A 147 -33.06 4.65 13.45
C THR A 147 -33.09 3.42 14.38
N GLU A 148 -33.61 3.59 15.60
CA GLU A 148 -33.80 2.53 16.58
C GLU A 148 -35.04 1.70 16.22
N PRO A 149 -35.04 0.37 16.43
CA PRO A 149 -36.17 -0.51 16.08
C PRO A 149 -37.53 -0.06 16.65
N ASN A 150 -37.52 0.52 17.84
CA ASN A 150 -38.73 1.02 18.49
C ASN A 150 -39.44 2.14 17.70
N ASN A 151 -38.72 2.87 16.87
CA ASN A 151 -39.31 3.94 16.06
C ASN A 151 -39.85 3.42 14.71
N PHE A 152 -39.60 2.16 14.36
CA PHE A 152 -39.91 1.56 13.07
C PHE A 152 -40.56 0.16 13.24
N ASN A 153 -41.45 0.01 14.21
CA ASN A 153 -42.18 -1.23 14.46
C ASN A 153 -41.33 -2.50 14.63
N GLY A 154 -40.14 -2.34 15.22
CA GLY A 154 -39.20 -3.45 15.44
C GLY A 154 -38.32 -3.81 14.24
N LEU A 155 -38.34 -3.02 13.18
CA LEU A 155 -37.45 -3.24 12.05
C LEU A 155 -36.01 -2.91 12.42
N ASP A 156 -35.12 -3.88 12.22
CA ASP A 156 -33.68 -3.73 12.28
C ASP A 156 -33.14 -3.23 10.95
N ASN A 157 -31.89 -2.73 10.95
CA ASN A 157 -31.17 -2.26 9.76
C ASN A 157 -31.84 -1.08 9.02
N VAL A 158 -32.57 -0.24 9.75
CA VAL A 158 -33.08 1.00 9.20
C VAL A 158 -31.94 2.03 9.12
N PHE A 159 -31.72 2.60 7.95
CA PHE A 159 -30.75 3.69 7.77
C PHE A 159 -31.46 4.96 7.31
N ARG A 160 -30.83 6.10 7.55
CA ARG A 160 -31.40 7.41 7.26
C ARG A 160 -30.57 8.14 6.22
N ILE A 161 -31.24 8.57 5.15
CA ILE A 161 -30.67 9.44 4.13
C ILE A 161 -31.25 10.84 4.26
N LYS A 162 -30.41 11.86 4.27
CA LYS A 162 -30.85 13.25 4.21
C LYS A 162 -30.78 13.74 2.75
N GLU A 163 -31.92 14.09 2.20
CA GLU A 163 -32.01 14.63 0.85
C GLU A 163 -32.71 15.99 0.89
N LYS A 164 -31.95 17.04 0.58
CA LYS A 164 -32.42 18.45 0.69
C LYS A 164 -33.03 18.77 2.06
N LYS A 165 -34.34 18.88 2.16
CA LYS A 165 -35.09 19.22 3.39
C LYS A 165 -35.85 18.02 3.98
N LEU A 166 -35.63 16.82 3.45
CA LEU A 166 -36.31 15.59 3.88
C LEU A 166 -35.32 14.57 4.39
N TYR A 167 -35.77 13.80 5.39
CA TYR A 167 -35.09 12.59 5.86
C TYR A 167 -35.91 11.39 5.36
N ARG A 168 -35.29 10.46 4.70
CA ARG A 168 -35.85 9.19 4.23
C ARG A 168 -35.27 8.05 5.04
N TYR A 169 -36.09 7.02 5.30
CA TYR A 169 -35.74 5.86 6.07
C TYR A 169 -36.08 4.60 5.32
#